data_659548417800286e6a5bf64def86f4c6
#
_entry.id   659548417800286e6a5bf64def86f4c6
#
_cell.length_a   1.000
_cell.length_b   1.000
_cell.length_c   1.000
_cell.angle_alpha   90.00
_cell.angle_beta   90.00
_cell.angle_gamma   90.00
#
_symmetry.space_group_name_H-M   'P 1'
#
loop_
_entity.id
_entity.type
_entity.pdbx_description
1 polymer ?
#
loop_
_entity_poly.entity_id
_entity_poly.type
_entity_poly.pdbx_seq_one_letter_code
_entity_poly.pdbx_strand_id
1 'polypeptide(L)'
;MDNTKALTVQDVADILKIAKNTVYELVKRGELNSYKVGRKVRFTLKDVESYIENSKKIQNPGRKENTALSYLYTDTFGGLAKVPASNEFIVCGQDLMLDILTSYMGKYCKNISALRAYIGSYSSLVALYNGYIQAATTHLWDGDTGQYNVPFVRRLLPGIPAVIIHLTCRTQGFYVAKGNPKDINSWEDLKRRDITVINREKGAGSRVLLDEHLRLMGIYGSSLNGYDNETQSHLTVASTISRGAADIGVGIEKIASQVEGIDFIPLQKERYELVIKKEIFDTPVVQSILKILRSDEFKSEFKDIGGYDISEMGEIIALT
;
A
#
# COMPACT_ATOMS: atom_id res chain seq x y z
N MET A 1 28.34 -21.15 -15.90
CA MET A 1 28.52 -22.43 -15.16
C MET A 1 27.15 -23.07 -15.03
N ASP A 2 27.08 -24.35 -15.40
CA ASP A 2 25.83 -25.08 -15.57
C ASP A 2 25.11 -25.26 -14.23
N ASN A 3 23.96 -24.59 -14.09
CA ASN A 3 23.21 -24.44 -12.84
C ASN A 3 22.37 -25.69 -12.44
N THR A 4 22.62 -26.84 -13.11
CA THR A 4 21.82 -28.08 -12.98
C THR A 4 22.55 -29.23 -12.27
N LYS A 5 23.79 -29.04 -11.82
CA LYS A 5 24.57 -30.14 -11.19
C LYS A 5 24.13 -30.35 -9.75
N ALA A 6 23.58 -31.54 -9.45
CA ALA A 6 23.25 -31.98 -8.09
C ALA A 6 24.52 -32.14 -7.25
N LEU A 7 24.64 -31.39 -6.16
CA LEU A 7 25.75 -31.44 -5.24
C LEU A 7 25.55 -32.55 -4.19
N THR A 8 26.64 -33.22 -3.82
CA THR A 8 26.66 -34.19 -2.71
C THR A 8 26.94 -33.47 -1.38
N VAL A 9 26.76 -34.20 -0.26
CA VAL A 9 27.15 -33.70 1.07
C VAL A 9 28.64 -33.34 1.14
N GLN A 10 29.51 -34.08 0.39
CA GLN A 10 30.94 -33.78 0.32
C GLN A 10 31.18 -32.47 -0.43
N ASP A 11 30.54 -32.29 -1.59
CA ASP A 11 30.70 -31.05 -2.38
C ASP A 11 30.30 -29.82 -1.57
N VAL A 12 29.21 -29.91 -0.79
CA VAL A 12 28.76 -28.80 0.10
C VAL A 12 29.76 -28.60 1.25
N ALA A 13 30.29 -29.66 1.84
CA ALA A 13 31.32 -29.58 2.88
C ALA A 13 32.57 -28.87 2.37
N ASP A 14 32.99 -29.18 1.14
CA ASP A 14 34.16 -28.57 0.49
C ASP A 14 33.93 -27.12 0.12
N ILE A 15 32.72 -26.75 -0.39
CA ILE A 15 32.34 -25.39 -0.72
C ILE A 15 32.30 -24.51 0.54
N LEU A 16 31.67 -24.99 1.60
CA LEU A 16 31.51 -24.26 2.87
C LEU A 16 32.75 -24.36 3.78
N LYS A 17 33.73 -25.20 3.44
CA LYS A 17 34.94 -25.52 4.25
C LYS A 17 34.59 -25.96 5.67
N ILE A 18 33.62 -26.87 5.80
CA ILE A 18 33.17 -27.47 7.06
C ILE A 18 33.17 -29.01 6.99
N ALA A 19 33.05 -29.68 8.14
CA ALA A 19 32.97 -31.15 8.16
C ALA A 19 31.63 -31.66 7.62
N LYS A 20 31.61 -32.86 7.01
CA LYS A 20 30.38 -33.52 6.54
C LYS A 20 29.29 -33.63 7.61
N ASN A 21 29.69 -33.95 8.83
CA ASN A 21 28.75 -34.06 9.95
C ASN A 21 28.05 -32.71 10.23
N THR A 22 28.75 -31.59 10.07
CA THR A 22 28.18 -30.26 10.21
C THR A 22 27.14 -29.98 9.13
N VAL A 23 27.36 -30.44 7.88
CA VAL A 23 26.36 -30.31 6.81
C VAL A 23 25.08 -31.07 7.16
N TYR A 24 25.18 -32.27 7.73
CA TYR A 24 24.02 -33.04 8.19
C TYR A 24 23.28 -32.35 9.35
N GLU A 25 24.01 -31.74 10.28
CA GLU A 25 23.40 -30.95 11.36
C GLU A 25 22.68 -29.71 10.85
N LEU A 26 23.22 -29.00 9.85
CA LEU A 26 22.57 -27.87 9.21
C LEU A 26 21.27 -28.28 8.51
N VAL A 27 21.28 -29.43 7.82
CA VAL A 27 20.06 -29.96 7.20
C VAL A 27 19.04 -30.38 8.27
N LYS A 28 19.46 -31.00 9.36
CA LYS A 28 18.58 -31.42 10.47
C LYS A 28 17.93 -30.25 11.19
N ARG A 29 18.64 -29.10 11.30
CA ARG A 29 18.13 -27.87 11.88
C ARG A 29 17.28 -27.05 10.89
N GLY A 30 17.19 -27.48 9.62
CA GLY A 30 16.46 -26.72 8.60
C GLY A 30 17.17 -25.45 8.11
N GLU A 31 18.45 -25.28 8.47
CA GLU A 31 19.26 -24.12 8.09
C GLU A 31 19.77 -24.22 6.63
N LEU A 32 19.95 -25.43 6.13
CA LEU A 32 20.38 -25.72 4.76
C LEU A 32 19.34 -26.60 4.06
N ASN A 33 18.73 -26.09 3.00
CA ASN A 33 17.75 -26.83 2.20
C ASN A 33 18.43 -27.99 1.46
N SER A 34 17.73 -29.13 1.37
CA SER A 34 18.19 -30.32 0.66
C SER A 34 17.02 -31.10 0.09
N TYR A 35 17.31 -31.96 -0.90
CA TYR A 35 16.34 -32.90 -1.44
C TYR A 35 16.93 -34.31 -1.44
N LYS A 36 16.08 -35.35 -1.55
CA LYS A 36 16.49 -36.73 -1.54
C LYS A 36 16.37 -37.35 -2.93
N VAL A 37 17.41 -38.07 -3.35
CA VAL A 37 17.39 -38.94 -4.51
C VAL A 37 17.60 -40.37 -3.99
N GLY A 38 16.53 -41.12 -3.87
CA GLY A 38 16.52 -42.40 -3.18
C GLY A 38 16.89 -42.25 -1.70
N ARG A 39 17.97 -42.91 -1.23
CA ARG A 39 18.46 -42.78 0.14
C ARG A 39 19.55 -41.71 0.33
N LYS A 40 19.92 -40.99 -0.76
CA LYS A 40 21.04 -40.02 -0.73
C LYS A 40 20.51 -38.58 -0.71
N VAL A 41 21.06 -37.75 0.19
CA VAL A 41 20.80 -36.32 0.25
C VAL A 41 21.56 -35.62 -0.86
N ARG A 42 20.91 -34.63 -1.51
CA ARG A 42 21.45 -33.80 -2.59
C ARG A 42 21.09 -32.36 -2.34
N PHE A 43 21.84 -31.45 -2.96
CA PHE A 43 21.69 -30.02 -2.88
C PHE A 43 21.80 -29.41 -4.27
N THR A 44 21.20 -28.25 -4.45
CA THR A 44 21.47 -27.33 -5.58
C THR A 44 22.49 -26.28 -5.16
N LEU A 45 23.20 -25.70 -6.12
CA LEU A 45 24.10 -24.57 -5.84
C LEU A 45 23.34 -23.43 -5.16
N LYS A 46 22.08 -23.20 -5.58
CA LYS A 46 21.19 -22.19 -5.01
C LYS A 46 20.88 -22.41 -3.52
N ASP A 47 20.77 -23.65 -3.06
CA ASP A 47 20.57 -23.97 -1.64
C ASP A 47 21.78 -23.53 -0.82
N VAL A 48 22.98 -23.76 -1.34
CA VAL A 48 24.24 -23.38 -0.69
C VAL A 48 24.44 -21.86 -0.68
N GLU A 49 24.15 -21.19 -1.78
CA GLU A 49 24.20 -19.72 -1.89
C GLU A 49 23.22 -19.07 -0.91
N SER A 50 21.99 -19.57 -0.84
CA SER A 50 20.96 -19.10 0.10
C SER A 50 21.39 -19.27 1.56
N TYR A 51 22.03 -20.40 1.91
CA TYR A 51 22.59 -20.60 3.25
C TYR A 51 23.71 -19.60 3.57
N ILE A 52 24.62 -19.34 2.62
CA ILE A 52 25.71 -18.37 2.80
C ILE A 52 25.15 -16.97 3.00
N GLU A 53 24.17 -16.55 2.21
CA GLU A 53 23.54 -15.24 2.34
C GLU A 53 22.83 -15.07 3.69
N ASN A 54 22.09 -16.09 4.12
CA ASN A 54 21.40 -16.07 5.41
C ASN A 54 22.40 -16.06 6.58
N SER A 55 23.51 -16.80 6.47
CA SER A 55 24.58 -16.84 7.51
C SER A 55 25.32 -15.50 7.64
N LYS A 56 25.47 -14.73 6.55
CA LYS A 56 26.05 -13.38 6.59
C LYS A 56 25.17 -12.40 7.38
N LYS A 57 23.84 -12.58 7.39
CA LYS A 57 22.90 -11.75 8.17
C LYS A 57 22.98 -11.99 9.68
N ILE A 58 23.48 -13.15 10.13
CA ILE A 58 23.60 -13.51 11.57
C ILE A 58 24.76 -12.80 12.28
N GLN A 59 25.70 -12.18 11.55
CA GLN A 59 26.87 -11.50 12.16
C GLN A 59 26.60 -10.08 12.69
N ASN A 60 25.34 -9.59 12.69
CA ASN A 60 24.97 -8.35 13.35
C ASN A 60 24.10 -8.66 14.60
N PRO A 61 24.66 -8.82 15.82
CA PRO A 61 23.93 -9.24 17.01
C PRO A 61 23.07 -8.12 17.64
N GLY A 62 22.61 -7.13 16.86
CA GLY A 62 21.76 -6.01 17.31
C GLY A 62 20.34 -5.99 16.75
N ARG A 63 19.98 -6.86 15.82
CA ARG A 63 18.64 -6.85 15.21
C ARG A 63 18.09 -8.27 15.08
N LYS A 64 17.36 -8.72 16.10
CA LYS A 64 16.43 -9.87 15.92
C LYS A 64 15.34 -9.39 14.97
N GLU A 65 15.48 -9.65 13.68
CA GLU A 65 14.36 -9.60 12.75
C GLU A 65 13.37 -10.69 13.19
N ASN A 66 12.22 -10.27 13.67
CA ASN A 66 11.11 -11.15 14.00
C ASN A 66 10.59 -11.75 12.68
N THR A 67 11.02 -12.98 12.37
CA THR A 67 10.70 -13.68 11.11
C THR A 67 9.18 -13.80 10.90
N ALA A 68 8.39 -13.88 11.98
CA ALA A 68 6.93 -13.89 11.91
C ALA A 68 6.35 -12.55 11.44
N LEU A 69 6.98 -11.42 11.80
CA LEU A 69 6.60 -10.10 11.30
C LEU A 69 6.96 -9.92 9.82
N SER A 70 8.07 -10.49 9.35
CA SER A 70 8.48 -10.45 7.94
C SER A 70 7.43 -11.07 7.02
N TYR A 71 6.83 -12.21 7.39
CA TYR A 71 5.74 -12.85 6.60
C TYR A 71 4.45 -12.04 6.61
N LEU A 72 4.08 -11.44 7.74
CA LEU A 72 2.91 -10.56 7.83
C LEU A 72 3.09 -9.28 6.99
N TYR A 73 4.32 -8.75 6.92
CA TYR A 73 4.62 -7.54 6.15
C TYR A 73 4.74 -7.78 4.64
N THR A 74 5.21 -8.95 4.19
CA THR A 74 5.25 -9.27 2.75
C THR A 74 3.86 -9.36 2.14
N ASP A 75 2.88 -9.90 2.86
CA ASP A 75 1.50 -10.01 2.36
C ASP A 75 0.72 -8.70 2.51
N THR A 76 0.93 -7.95 3.62
CA THR A 76 0.15 -6.74 3.92
C THR A 76 0.72 -5.48 3.26
N PHE A 77 2.04 -5.41 3.05
CA PHE A 77 2.74 -4.21 2.54
C PHE A 77 3.42 -4.42 1.18
N GLY A 78 3.01 -5.42 0.40
CA GLY A 78 3.49 -5.59 -0.98
C GLY A 78 5.01 -5.75 -1.11
N GLY A 79 5.66 -6.39 -0.15
CA GLY A 79 7.10 -6.62 -0.18
C GLY A 79 7.98 -5.53 0.43
N LEU A 80 7.42 -4.52 1.09
CA LEU A 80 8.15 -3.44 1.78
C LEU A 80 8.82 -3.91 3.09
N ALA A 81 9.43 -5.08 3.09
CA ALA A 81 10.08 -5.64 4.29
C ALA A 81 11.49 -5.08 4.58
N LYS A 82 11.97 -4.12 3.78
CA LYS A 82 13.30 -3.52 3.94
C LYS A 82 13.20 -2.05 4.28
N VAL A 83 14.02 -1.58 5.23
CA VAL A 83 14.26 -0.15 5.42
C VAL A 83 14.89 0.37 4.12
N PRO A 84 14.37 1.47 3.54
CA PRO A 84 14.87 2.04 2.31
C PRO A 84 16.37 2.34 2.40
N ALA A 85 17.08 2.20 1.28
CA ALA A 85 18.47 2.64 1.18
C ALA A 85 18.54 4.18 1.35
N SER A 86 19.70 4.69 1.73
CA SER A 86 19.89 6.12 2.04
C SER A 86 19.57 7.07 0.86
N ASN A 87 19.54 6.54 -0.36
CA ASN A 87 19.20 7.29 -1.59
C ASN A 87 17.80 6.95 -2.14
N GLU A 88 17.00 6.15 -1.47
CA GLU A 88 15.64 5.82 -1.87
C GLU A 88 14.63 6.69 -1.12
N PHE A 89 13.61 7.16 -1.83
CA PHE A 89 12.47 7.87 -1.27
C PHE A 89 11.18 7.22 -1.77
N ILE A 90 10.50 6.50 -0.88
CA ILE A 90 9.30 5.74 -1.21
C ILE A 90 8.06 6.56 -0.90
N VAL A 91 7.27 6.83 -1.93
CA VAL A 91 5.95 7.48 -1.85
C VAL A 91 4.87 6.43 -1.98
N CYS A 92 4.00 6.34 -0.98
CA CYS A 92 2.98 5.32 -0.86
C CYS A 92 1.59 5.86 -1.18
N GLY A 93 0.81 5.11 -2.00
CA GLY A 93 -0.56 5.45 -2.38
C GLY A 93 -0.94 4.93 -3.76
N GLN A 94 -2.19 5.13 -4.17
CA GLN A 94 -2.75 4.51 -5.38
C GLN A 94 -3.33 5.52 -6.39
N ASP A 95 -2.93 6.78 -6.32
CA ASP A 95 -3.39 7.80 -7.26
C ASP A 95 -2.35 8.11 -8.35
N LEU A 96 -2.81 8.38 -9.58
CA LEU A 96 -1.99 8.77 -10.72
C LEU A 96 -1.12 10.01 -10.42
N MET A 97 -1.62 10.94 -9.60
CA MET A 97 -0.88 12.12 -9.19
C MET A 97 0.50 11.79 -8.63
N LEU A 98 0.63 10.65 -7.96
CA LEU A 98 1.88 10.24 -7.36
C LEU A 98 2.88 9.69 -8.39
N ASP A 99 2.41 9.14 -9.52
CA ASP A 99 3.29 8.74 -10.63
C ASP A 99 3.91 9.97 -11.28
N ILE A 100 3.11 11.00 -11.48
CA ILE A 100 3.58 12.30 -11.97
C ILE A 100 4.54 12.94 -10.96
N LEU A 101 4.18 12.94 -9.66
CA LEU A 101 5.04 13.48 -8.60
C LEU A 101 6.42 12.80 -8.57
N THR A 102 6.46 11.47 -8.60
CA THR A 102 7.73 10.73 -8.57
C THR A 102 8.56 10.93 -9.84
N SER A 103 7.91 11.14 -10.99
CA SER A 103 8.59 11.55 -12.22
C SER A 103 9.28 12.92 -12.07
N TYR A 104 8.57 13.91 -11.51
CA TYR A 104 9.13 15.23 -11.20
C TYR A 104 10.25 15.15 -10.15
N MET A 105 10.09 14.30 -9.13
CA MET A 105 11.17 14.06 -8.15
C MET A 105 12.44 13.52 -8.85
N GLY A 106 12.31 12.58 -9.77
CA GLY A 106 13.44 12.08 -10.57
C GLY A 106 14.15 13.18 -11.38
N LYS A 107 13.39 14.20 -11.83
CA LYS A 107 13.95 15.35 -12.58
C LYS A 107 14.63 16.38 -11.66
N TYR A 108 14.06 16.65 -10.49
CA TYR A 108 14.47 17.77 -9.63
C TYR A 108 15.24 17.36 -8.37
N CYS A 109 15.14 16.12 -7.89
CA CYS A 109 15.85 15.64 -6.72
C CYS A 109 17.10 14.83 -7.12
N LYS A 110 18.25 15.50 -7.22
CA LYS A 110 19.51 14.83 -7.57
C LYS A 110 19.88 13.76 -6.53
N ASN A 111 20.39 12.63 -7.02
CA ASN A 111 20.86 11.49 -6.21
C ASN A 111 19.77 10.80 -5.36
N ILE A 112 18.48 11.02 -5.64
CA ILE A 112 17.37 10.33 -5.00
C ILE A 112 16.65 9.45 -6.02
N SER A 113 16.47 8.18 -5.68
CA SER A 113 15.59 7.25 -6.38
C SER A 113 14.18 7.35 -5.81
N ALA A 114 13.27 8.04 -6.51
CA ALA A 114 11.86 8.12 -6.12
C ALA A 114 11.15 6.82 -6.53
N LEU A 115 10.61 6.10 -5.54
CA LEU A 115 9.93 4.82 -5.73
C LEU A 115 8.46 4.93 -5.35
N ARG A 116 7.62 4.10 -5.95
CA ARG A 116 6.20 3.99 -5.64
C ARG A 116 5.87 2.69 -4.90
N ALA A 117 4.98 2.79 -3.92
CA ALA A 117 4.34 1.61 -3.32
C ALA A 117 2.81 1.78 -3.36
N TYR A 118 2.13 0.76 -3.91
CA TYR A 118 0.69 0.80 -4.18
C TYR A 118 -0.09 0.10 -3.05
N ILE A 119 -0.14 0.72 -1.87
CA ILE A 119 -0.89 0.23 -0.71
C ILE A 119 -1.90 1.27 -0.23
N GLY A 120 -2.95 0.82 0.46
CA GLY A 120 -4.05 1.66 0.94
C GLY A 120 -3.63 2.60 2.06
N SER A 121 -4.46 3.61 2.32
CA SER A 121 -4.18 4.73 3.22
C SER A 121 -3.81 4.32 4.65
N TYR A 122 -4.57 3.39 5.25
CA TYR A 122 -4.30 2.90 6.62
C TYR A 122 -2.95 2.17 6.70
N SER A 123 -2.74 1.24 5.78
CA SER A 123 -1.50 0.47 5.69
C SER A 123 -0.29 1.36 5.38
N SER A 124 -0.46 2.43 4.60
CA SER A 124 0.59 3.43 4.33
C SER A 124 1.02 4.15 5.60
N LEU A 125 0.09 4.57 6.47
CA LEU A 125 0.43 5.22 7.75
C LEU A 125 1.16 4.25 8.70
N VAL A 126 0.75 2.97 8.73
CA VAL A 126 1.46 1.95 9.52
C VAL A 126 2.87 1.70 8.96
N ALA A 127 3.04 1.68 7.64
CA ALA A 127 4.36 1.56 7.01
C ALA A 127 5.25 2.78 7.31
N LEU A 128 4.66 3.99 7.31
CA LEU A 128 5.36 5.22 7.70
C LEU A 128 5.78 5.18 9.18
N TYR A 129 4.90 4.74 10.08
CA TYR A 129 5.21 4.56 11.50
C TYR A 129 6.43 3.67 11.70
N ASN A 130 6.45 2.51 11.01
CA ASN A 130 7.53 1.53 11.10
C ASN A 130 8.82 1.93 10.35
N GLY A 131 8.83 3.04 9.60
CA GLY A 131 10.00 3.53 8.87
C GLY A 131 10.30 2.77 7.57
N TYR A 132 9.33 2.07 6.99
CA TYR A 132 9.48 1.37 5.71
C TYR A 132 9.32 2.30 4.50
N ILE A 133 8.70 3.46 4.69
CA ILE A 133 8.50 4.48 3.67
C ILE A 133 8.79 5.87 4.25
N GLN A 134 9.01 6.86 3.38
CA GLN A 134 9.26 8.24 3.77
C GLN A 134 8.03 9.12 3.66
N ALA A 135 7.09 8.78 2.76
CA ALA A 135 5.87 9.54 2.54
C ALA A 135 4.67 8.60 2.33
N ALA A 136 3.63 8.80 3.11
CA ALA A 136 2.35 8.10 2.98
C ALA A 136 1.29 9.04 2.43
N THR A 137 0.42 8.57 1.51
CA THR A 137 -0.78 9.32 1.19
C THR A 137 -1.99 8.70 1.88
N THR A 138 -2.91 9.57 2.28
CA THR A 138 -4.08 9.16 3.05
C THR A 138 -5.31 9.99 2.68
N HIS A 139 -6.49 9.34 2.79
CA HIS A 139 -7.81 9.95 2.66
C HIS A 139 -8.79 9.24 3.61
N LEU A 140 -8.38 9.09 4.86
CA LEU A 140 -9.14 8.39 5.90
C LEU A 140 -10.12 9.36 6.56
N TRP A 141 -11.40 9.07 6.45
CA TRP A 141 -12.47 9.84 7.05
C TRP A 141 -12.80 9.32 8.46
N ASP A 142 -12.82 10.21 9.45
CA ASP A 142 -13.19 9.91 10.83
C ASP A 142 -14.66 10.30 11.05
N GLY A 143 -15.51 9.30 11.17
CA GLY A 143 -16.95 9.49 11.29
C GLY A 143 -17.41 10.22 12.55
N ASP A 144 -16.61 10.20 13.62
CA ASP A 144 -16.95 10.88 14.87
C ASP A 144 -16.74 12.39 14.79
N THR A 145 -15.70 12.81 14.07
CA THR A 145 -15.36 14.25 13.94
C THR A 145 -15.74 14.83 12.59
N GLY A 146 -16.06 14.01 11.59
CA GLY A 146 -16.26 14.42 10.20
C GLY A 146 -14.96 14.88 9.50
N GLN A 147 -13.81 14.74 10.14
CA GLN A 147 -12.53 15.20 9.61
C GLN A 147 -11.81 14.12 8.82
N TYR A 148 -11.04 14.54 7.81
CA TYR A 148 -10.11 13.65 7.12
C TYR A 148 -8.73 13.64 7.77
N ASN A 149 -8.07 12.52 7.74
CA ASN A 149 -6.65 12.25 7.95
C ASN A 149 -6.09 12.60 9.34
N VAL A 150 -6.25 13.83 9.83
CA VAL A 150 -5.63 14.29 11.08
C VAL A 150 -5.91 13.36 12.27
N PRO A 151 -7.17 12.92 12.53
CA PRO A 151 -7.47 11.99 13.62
C PRO A 151 -6.73 10.65 13.48
N PHE A 152 -6.66 10.11 12.27
CA PHE A 152 -5.97 8.85 11.99
C PHE A 152 -4.46 8.98 12.11
N VAL A 153 -3.86 10.05 11.59
CA VAL A 153 -2.42 10.31 11.69
C VAL A 153 -1.99 10.37 13.15
N ARG A 154 -2.73 11.11 14.00
CA ARG A 154 -2.44 11.18 15.44
C ARG A 154 -2.51 9.83 16.16
N ARG A 155 -3.47 8.97 15.76
CA ARG A 155 -3.66 7.65 16.38
C ARG A 155 -2.66 6.60 15.89
N LEU A 156 -2.29 6.66 14.59
CA LEU A 156 -1.43 5.65 13.95
C LEU A 156 0.06 5.99 13.98
N LEU A 157 0.43 7.23 14.27
CA LEU A 157 1.80 7.68 14.49
C LEU A 157 2.02 8.17 15.94
N PRO A 158 1.71 7.36 16.97
CA PRO A 158 1.84 7.82 18.36
C PRO A 158 3.31 8.16 18.68
N GLY A 159 3.53 9.37 19.21
CA GLY A 159 4.87 9.83 19.58
C GLY A 159 5.78 10.22 18.39
N ILE A 160 5.28 10.18 17.16
CA ILE A 160 6.02 10.60 15.97
C ILE A 160 5.34 11.84 15.37
N PRO A 161 5.91 13.04 15.52
CA PRO A 161 5.40 14.24 14.89
C PRO A 161 5.42 14.10 13.35
N ALA A 162 4.31 14.47 12.71
CA ALA A 162 4.15 14.39 11.26
C ALA A 162 3.57 15.68 10.69
N VAL A 163 3.98 16.00 9.46
CA VAL A 163 3.46 17.11 8.67
C VAL A 163 2.48 16.54 7.63
N ILE A 164 1.28 17.11 7.57
CA ILE A 164 0.23 16.75 6.62
C ILE A 164 0.17 17.85 5.56
N ILE A 165 0.38 17.46 4.29
CA ILE A 165 0.43 18.35 3.13
C ILE A 165 -0.74 18.02 2.21
N HIS A 166 -1.53 19.03 1.84
CA HIS A 166 -2.64 18.84 0.92
C HIS A 166 -2.18 18.53 -0.50
N LEU A 167 -2.75 17.51 -1.11
CA LEU A 167 -2.54 17.19 -2.52
C LEU A 167 -3.73 17.63 -3.37
N THR A 168 -4.94 17.18 -3.04
CA THR A 168 -6.16 17.49 -3.78
C THR A 168 -7.40 17.11 -3.00
N CYS A 169 -8.56 17.71 -3.37
CA CYS A 169 -9.85 17.12 -3.06
C CYS A 169 -10.38 16.35 -4.27
N ARG A 170 -11.11 15.26 -4.00
CA ARG A 170 -11.78 14.43 -5.01
C ARG A 170 -13.20 14.10 -4.55
N THR A 171 -14.10 13.78 -5.48
CA THR A 171 -15.44 13.30 -5.13
C THR A 171 -15.40 11.80 -4.91
N GLN A 172 -15.83 11.34 -3.73
CA GLN A 172 -16.14 9.93 -3.45
C GLN A 172 -17.63 9.67 -3.58
N GLY A 173 -17.98 8.46 -4.02
CA GLY A 173 -19.36 8.07 -4.22
C GLY A 173 -19.50 6.58 -4.50
N PHE A 174 -20.70 6.21 -4.88
CA PHE A 174 -20.99 4.86 -5.29
C PHE A 174 -20.84 4.69 -6.80
N TYR A 175 -20.25 3.58 -7.20
CA TYR A 175 -20.42 3.00 -8.52
C TYR A 175 -21.65 2.12 -8.49
N VAL A 176 -22.52 2.28 -9.49
CA VAL A 176 -23.72 1.46 -9.72
C VAL A 176 -23.79 1.08 -11.19
N ALA A 177 -24.54 0.04 -11.51
CA ALA A 177 -24.77 -0.33 -12.91
C ALA A 177 -25.45 0.81 -13.69
N LYS A 178 -25.19 0.89 -14.99
CA LYS A 178 -25.73 1.93 -15.87
C LYS A 178 -27.26 2.02 -15.77
N GLY A 179 -27.77 3.23 -15.59
CA GLY A 179 -29.17 3.52 -15.36
C GLY A 179 -29.63 3.28 -13.91
N ASN A 180 -28.71 2.92 -13.00
CA ASN A 180 -28.99 2.69 -11.59
C ASN A 180 -30.24 1.81 -11.34
N PRO A 181 -30.29 0.57 -11.84
CA PRO A 181 -31.53 -0.24 -11.87
C PRO A 181 -32.05 -0.60 -10.46
N LYS A 182 -31.23 -0.43 -9.43
CA LYS A 182 -31.62 -0.66 -8.03
C LYS A 182 -31.98 0.61 -7.29
N ASP A 183 -32.00 1.77 -7.93
CA ASP A 183 -32.33 3.07 -7.35
C ASP A 183 -31.54 3.33 -6.04
N ILE A 184 -30.20 3.20 -6.12
CA ILE A 184 -29.27 3.40 -5.03
C ILE A 184 -28.84 4.87 -5.03
N ASN A 185 -29.11 5.61 -3.93
CA ASN A 185 -28.90 7.06 -3.90
C ASN A 185 -28.14 7.53 -2.64
N SER A 186 -28.06 6.70 -1.61
CA SER A 186 -27.50 7.08 -0.31
C SER A 186 -26.90 5.90 0.47
N TRP A 187 -26.21 6.20 1.57
CA TRP A 187 -25.69 5.18 2.49
C TRP A 187 -26.81 4.31 3.11
N GLU A 188 -28.03 4.85 3.26
CA GLU A 188 -29.16 4.12 3.81
C GLU A 188 -29.58 2.92 2.96
N ASP A 189 -29.30 2.95 1.64
CA ASP A 189 -29.61 1.84 0.73
C ASP A 189 -28.80 0.57 1.03
N LEU A 190 -27.67 0.71 1.76
CA LEU A 190 -26.90 -0.45 2.23
C LEU A 190 -27.65 -1.33 3.24
N LYS A 191 -28.77 -0.85 3.83
CA LYS A 191 -29.64 -1.66 4.70
C LYS A 191 -30.45 -2.70 3.91
N ARG A 192 -30.53 -2.57 2.60
CA ARG A 192 -31.33 -3.43 1.72
C ARG A 192 -30.65 -4.78 1.52
N ARG A 193 -31.44 -5.85 1.60
CA ARG A 193 -30.93 -7.23 1.44
C ARG A 193 -30.78 -7.67 -0.03
N ASP A 194 -31.38 -6.93 -0.97
CA ASP A 194 -31.30 -7.20 -2.40
C ASP A 194 -30.04 -6.59 -3.05
N ILE A 195 -29.20 -5.88 -2.29
CA ILE A 195 -27.98 -5.23 -2.76
C ILE A 195 -26.76 -6.08 -2.40
N THR A 196 -25.88 -6.29 -3.39
CA THR A 196 -24.58 -6.95 -3.22
C THR A 196 -23.46 -5.94 -3.37
N VAL A 197 -22.59 -5.87 -2.36
CA VAL A 197 -21.45 -4.94 -2.30
C VAL A 197 -20.20 -5.61 -2.87
N ILE A 198 -19.38 -4.87 -3.58
CA ILE A 198 -17.97 -5.17 -3.84
C ILE A 198 -17.09 -4.16 -3.13
N ASN A 199 -16.14 -4.64 -2.35
CA ASN A 199 -15.34 -3.83 -1.48
C ASN A 199 -13.91 -3.65 -2.00
N ARG A 200 -13.22 -2.66 -1.43
CA ARG A 200 -11.78 -2.58 -1.49
C ARG A 200 -11.16 -3.42 -0.38
N GLU A 201 -9.88 -3.75 -0.54
CA GLU A 201 -9.08 -4.41 0.48
C GLU A 201 -9.08 -3.66 1.81
N LYS A 202 -8.91 -4.38 2.91
CA LYS A 202 -8.79 -3.79 4.25
C LYS A 202 -7.64 -2.77 4.31
N GLY A 203 -7.94 -1.58 4.85
CA GLY A 203 -6.98 -0.48 4.94
C GLY A 203 -6.97 0.47 3.75
N ALA A 204 -7.72 0.21 2.68
CA ALA A 204 -8.01 1.20 1.66
C ALA A 204 -8.91 2.31 2.22
N GLY A 205 -8.67 3.58 1.85
CA GLY A 205 -9.44 4.70 2.39
C GLY A 205 -10.93 4.63 2.07
N SER A 206 -11.33 4.16 0.88
CA SER A 206 -12.75 3.96 0.54
C SER A 206 -13.38 2.80 1.32
N ARG A 207 -12.61 1.77 1.73
CA ARG A 207 -13.09 0.74 2.64
C ARG A 207 -13.33 1.31 4.03
N VAL A 208 -12.39 2.11 4.54
CA VAL A 208 -12.55 2.79 5.84
C VAL A 208 -13.76 3.72 5.81
N LEU A 209 -13.97 4.45 4.70
CA LEU A 209 -15.15 5.30 4.54
C LEU A 209 -16.45 4.49 4.65
N LEU A 210 -16.56 3.37 3.95
CA LEU A 210 -17.72 2.47 4.05
C LEU A 210 -17.90 1.97 5.49
N ASP A 211 -16.83 1.48 6.11
CA ASP A 211 -16.88 0.89 7.46
C ASP A 211 -17.29 1.93 8.51
N GLU A 212 -16.82 3.19 8.39
CA GLU A 212 -17.22 4.29 9.26
C GLU A 212 -18.70 4.68 9.08
N HIS A 213 -19.21 4.72 7.85
CA HIS A 213 -20.65 4.95 7.62
C HIS A 213 -21.49 3.79 8.17
N LEU A 214 -21.08 2.55 7.97
CA LEU A 214 -21.77 1.39 8.55
C LEU A 214 -21.79 1.46 10.09
N ARG A 215 -20.67 1.82 10.71
CA ARG A 215 -20.56 2.02 12.16
C ARG A 215 -21.54 3.09 12.67
N LEU A 216 -21.60 4.24 12.01
CA LEU A 216 -22.51 5.33 12.37
C LEU A 216 -23.99 4.93 12.21
N MET A 217 -24.30 4.09 11.25
CA MET A 217 -25.66 3.56 11.05
C MET A 217 -26.00 2.38 11.96
N GLY A 218 -25.05 1.90 12.79
CA GLY A 218 -25.23 0.72 13.63
C GLY A 218 -25.34 -0.61 12.85
N ILE A 219 -24.73 -0.68 11.66
CA ILE A 219 -24.77 -1.84 10.77
C ILE A 219 -23.44 -2.60 10.87
N TYR A 220 -23.51 -3.91 11.09
CA TYR A 220 -22.34 -4.77 10.99
C TYR A 220 -22.02 -5.07 9.50
N GLY A 221 -20.80 -4.88 9.08
CA GLY A 221 -20.38 -5.17 7.70
C GLY A 221 -20.74 -6.60 7.25
N SER A 222 -20.61 -7.58 8.15
CA SER A 222 -20.98 -8.97 7.90
C SER A 222 -22.48 -9.19 7.56
N SER A 223 -23.33 -8.19 7.78
CA SER A 223 -24.75 -8.27 7.40
C SER A 223 -25.02 -7.87 5.96
N LEU A 224 -24.04 -7.28 5.26
CA LEU A 224 -24.15 -6.90 3.87
C LEU A 224 -23.76 -8.07 2.96
N ASN A 225 -24.55 -8.34 1.93
CA ASN A 225 -24.18 -9.32 0.92
C ASN A 225 -22.92 -8.84 0.18
N GLY A 226 -21.90 -9.71 0.09
CA GLY A 226 -20.66 -9.41 -0.64
C GLY A 226 -19.66 -8.55 0.11
N TYR A 227 -19.89 -8.22 1.39
CA TYR A 227 -18.97 -7.38 2.18
C TYR A 227 -17.52 -7.91 2.22
N ASP A 228 -17.33 -9.21 2.22
CA ASP A 228 -16.01 -9.85 2.23
C ASP A 228 -15.43 -10.06 0.82
N ASN A 229 -16.18 -9.71 -0.24
CA ASN A 229 -15.66 -9.69 -1.61
C ASN A 229 -14.77 -8.46 -1.78
N GLU A 230 -13.47 -8.65 -1.95
CA GLU A 230 -12.47 -7.59 -1.97
C GLU A 230 -11.73 -7.50 -3.31
N THR A 231 -11.37 -6.29 -3.70
CA THR A 231 -10.49 -6.01 -4.83
C THR A 231 -9.43 -4.98 -4.46
N GLN A 232 -8.33 -4.93 -5.23
CA GLN A 232 -7.18 -4.08 -4.91
C GLN A 232 -7.17 -2.72 -5.65
N SER A 233 -8.19 -2.39 -6.45
CA SER A 233 -8.24 -1.12 -7.16
C SER A 233 -9.67 -0.61 -7.38
N HIS A 234 -9.84 0.71 -7.45
CA HIS A 234 -11.12 1.33 -7.83
C HIS A 234 -11.59 0.89 -9.22
N LEU A 235 -10.65 0.71 -10.15
CA LEU A 235 -10.96 0.25 -11.51
C LEU A 235 -11.58 -1.17 -11.48
N THR A 236 -11.05 -2.06 -10.65
CA THR A 236 -11.60 -3.42 -10.52
C THR A 236 -12.97 -3.41 -9.84
N VAL A 237 -13.20 -2.54 -8.83
CA VAL A 237 -14.54 -2.34 -8.25
C VAL A 237 -15.53 -1.93 -9.34
N ALA A 238 -15.21 -0.87 -10.10
CA ALA A 238 -16.05 -0.36 -11.17
C ALA A 238 -16.33 -1.42 -12.26
N SER A 239 -15.29 -2.15 -12.69
CA SER A 239 -15.42 -3.24 -13.67
C SER A 239 -16.24 -4.42 -13.15
N THR A 240 -16.21 -4.73 -11.85
CA THR A 240 -17.04 -5.78 -11.25
C THR A 240 -18.52 -5.43 -11.32
N ILE A 241 -18.84 -4.16 -11.07
CA ILE A 241 -20.22 -3.64 -11.18
C ILE A 241 -20.68 -3.61 -12.65
N SER A 242 -19.83 -3.12 -13.55
CA SER A 242 -20.14 -3.11 -14.99
C SER A 242 -20.49 -4.49 -15.54
N ARG A 243 -19.88 -5.55 -15.01
CA ARG A 243 -20.19 -6.95 -15.40
C ARG A 243 -21.39 -7.56 -14.66
N GLY A 244 -22.06 -6.81 -13.78
CA GLY A 244 -23.21 -7.31 -13.01
C GLY A 244 -22.85 -8.30 -11.89
N ALA A 245 -21.60 -8.38 -11.46
CA ALA A 245 -21.17 -9.28 -10.39
C ALA A 245 -21.35 -8.66 -8.98
N ALA A 246 -21.65 -7.38 -8.89
CA ALA A 246 -22.07 -6.66 -7.69
C ALA A 246 -22.95 -5.46 -8.10
N ASP A 247 -23.72 -4.94 -7.18
CA ASP A 247 -24.64 -3.83 -7.40
C ASP A 247 -24.03 -2.48 -7.06
N ILE A 248 -23.13 -2.45 -6.07
CA ILE A 248 -22.58 -1.23 -5.50
C ILE A 248 -21.13 -1.40 -5.03
N GLY A 249 -20.34 -0.33 -5.15
CA GLY A 249 -19.01 -0.22 -4.56
C GLY A 249 -18.61 1.23 -4.37
N VAL A 250 -17.76 1.50 -3.38
CA VAL A 250 -17.28 2.85 -3.08
C VAL A 250 -16.04 3.18 -3.91
N GLY A 251 -16.05 4.34 -4.55
CA GLY A 251 -14.89 4.80 -5.31
C GLY A 251 -14.87 6.28 -5.59
N ILE A 252 -13.96 6.71 -6.47
CA ILE A 252 -13.77 8.11 -6.85
C ILE A 252 -14.37 8.38 -8.23
N GLU A 253 -14.95 9.57 -8.40
CA GLU A 253 -15.62 10.01 -9.64
C GLU A 253 -14.76 9.82 -10.90
N LYS A 254 -13.47 10.14 -10.80
CA LYS A 254 -12.52 10.04 -11.91
C LYS A 254 -12.44 8.63 -12.52
N ILE A 255 -12.54 7.58 -11.71
CA ILE A 255 -12.49 6.20 -12.22
C ILE A 255 -13.81 5.82 -12.88
N ALA A 256 -14.94 6.36 -12.41
CA ALA A 256 -16.22 6.09 -13.03
C ALA A 256 -16.26 6.51 -14.52
N SER A 257 -15.61 7.62 -14.85
CA SER A 257 -15.53 8.11 -16.24
C SER A 257 -14.68 7.22 -17.18
N GLN A 258 -13.92 6.27 -16.63
CA GLN A 258 -13.04 5.37 -17.39
C GLN A 258 -13.65 4.00 -17.65
N VAL A 259 -14.82 3.69 -17.06
CA VAL A 259 -15.46 2.38 -17.17
C VAL A 259 -16.85 2.53 -17.74
N GLU A 260 -17.07 1.94 -18.91
CA GLU A 260 -18.40 1.89 -19.51
C GLU A 260 -19.33 0.96 -18.71
N GLY A 261 -20.64 1.23 -18.77
CA GLY A 261 -21.66 0.38 -18.14
C GLY A 261 -21.88 0.65 -16.65
N ILE A 262 -21.35 1.75 -16.10
CA ILE A 262 -21.65 2.21 -14.74
C ILE A 262 -22.10 3.67 -14.72
N ASP A 263 -22.80 4.02 -13.65
CA ASP A 263 -23.09 5.40 -13.25
C ASP A 263 -22.41 5.68 -11.90
N PHE A 264 -22.19 6.96 -11.62
CA PHE A 264 -21.58 7.43 -10.38
C PHE A 264 -22.57 8.24 -9.56
N ILE A 265 -22.77 7.87 -8.32
CA ILE A 265 -23.62 8.58 -7.36
C ILE A 265 -22.70 9.32 -6.39
N PRO A 266 -22.54 10.65 -6.51
CA PRO A 266 -21.65 11.41 -5.65
C PRO A 266 -22.16 11.45 -4.21
N LEU A 267 -21.29 11.27 -3.22
CA LEU A 267 -21.66 11.26 -1.81
C LEU A 267 -20.96 12.35 -1.02
N GLN A 268 -19.61 12.43 -1.09
CA GLN A 268 -18.86 13.43 -0.34
C GLN A 268 -17.53 13.77 -1.00
N LYS A 269 -17.00 14.96 -0.68
CA LYS A 269 -15.62 15.35 -1.03
C LYS A 269 -14.65 14.71 -0.04
N GLU A 270 -13.62 14.05 -0.54
CA GLU A 270 -12.48 13.57 0.25
C GLU A 270 -11.30 14.52 0.15
N ARG A 271 -10.49 14.54 1.19
CA ARG A 271 -9.18 15.20 1.20
C ARG A 271 -8.09 14.16 1.03
N TYR A 272 -7.34 14.26 -0.04
CA TYR A 272 -6.19 13.41 -0.32
C TYR A 272 -4.92 14.13 0.05
N GLU A 273 -4.17 13.61 1.01
CA GLU A 273 -3.07 14.33 1.66
C GLU A 273 -1.82 13.45 1.76
N LEU A 274 -0.65 14.10 1.71
CA LEU A 274 0.66 13.48 1.89
C LEU A 274 1.11 13.68 3.34
N VAL A 275 1.51 12.60 4.00
CA VAL A 275 2.00 12.60 5.39
C VAL A 275 3.48 12.26 5.40
N ILE A 276 4.27 13.11 6.04
CA ILE A 276 5.72 12.97 6.16
C ILE A 276 6.11 13.18 7.62
N LYS A 277 7.03 12.36 8.15
CA LYS A 277 7.55 12.57 9.51
C LYS A 277 8.27 13.92 9.62
N LYS A 278 8.04 14.63 10.71
CA LYS A 278 8.66 15.95 10.93
C LYS A 278 10.17 15.89 10.92
N GLU A 279 10.79 14.81 11.39
CA GLU A 279 12.25 14.63 11.44
C GLU A 279 12.95 14.77 10.08
N ILE A 280 12.24 14.41 8.97
CA ILE A 280 12.80 14.53 7.62
C ILE A 280 12.21 15.72 6.84
N PHE A 281 11.29 16.49 7.43
CA PHE A 281 10.55 17.53 6.73
C PHE A 281 11.48 18.60 6.14
N ASP A 282 12.50 19.00 6.86
CA ASP A 282 13.42 20.07 6.45
C ASP A 282 14.56 19.57 5.53
N THR A 283 14.56 18.30 5.14
CA THR A 283 15.55 17.75 4.19
C THR A 283 15.35 18.31 2.78
N PRO A 284 16.44 18.42 1.99
CA PRO A 284 16.38 18.96 0.62
C PRO A 284 15.36 18.24 -0.28
N VAL A 285 15.19 16.93 -0.12
CA VAL A 285 14.24 16.14 -0.91
C VAL A 285 12.80 16.52 -0.61
N VAL A 286 12.42 16.65 0.66
CA VAL A 286 11.05 17.03 1.07
C VAL A 286 10.76 18.49 0.68
N GLN A 287 11.74 19.39 0.84
CA GLN A 287 11.59 20.77 0.41
C GLN A 287 11.44 20.87 -1.14
N SER A 288 12.08 19.98 -1.88
CA SER A 288 11.89 19.88 -3.34
C SER A 288 10.49 19.36 -3.68
N ILE A 289 9.96 18.38 -2.95
CA ILE A 289 8.57 17.90 -3.12
C ILE A 289 7.60 19.08 -2.91
N LEU A 290 7.76 19.87 -1.86
CA LEU A 290 6.91 21.06 -1.62
C LEU A 290 6.99 22.08 -2.76
N LYS A 291 8.20 22.35 -3.28
CA LYS A 291 8.38 23.24 -4.43
C LYS A 291 7.69 22.70 -5.69
N ILE A 292 7.79 21.37 -5.94
CA ILE A 292 7.10 20.72 -7.06
C ILE A 292 5.59 20.90 -6.91
N LEU A 293 5.01 20.52 -5.78
CA LEU A 293 3.57 20.63 -5.53
C LEU A 293 3.02 22.06 -5.69
N ARG A 294 3.83 23.07 -5.36
CA ARG A 294 3.45 24.50 -5.45
C ARG A 294 3.70 25.11 -6.81
N SER A 295 4.44 24.44 -7.69
CA SER A 295 4.80 24.98 -9.00
C SER A 295 3.59 24.97 -9.95
N ASP A 296 3.52 26.01 -10.79
CA ASP A 296 2.50 26.09 -11.85
C ASP A 296 2.67 24.98 -12.89
N GLU A 297 3.92 24.57 -13.17
CA GLU A 297 4.24 23.46 -14.06
C GLU A 297 3.57 22.16 -13.59
N PHE A 298 3.74 21.78 -12.33
CA PHE A 298 3.13 20.56 -11.78
C PHE A 298 1.59 20.69 -11.69
N LYS A 299 1.08 21.83 -11.26
CA LYS A 299 -0.37 22.07 -11.17
C LYS A 299 -1.05 22.01 -12.54
N SER A 300 -0.38 22.46 -13.61
CA SER A 300 -0.93 22.42 -14.96
C SER A 300 -1.19 21.02 -15.48
N GLU A 301 -0.44 20.00 -15.02
CA GLU A 301 -0.66 18.61 -15.38
C GLU A 301 -2.08 18.11 -14.98
N PHE A 302 -2.71 18.73 -13.99
CA PHE A 302 -4.01 18.31 -13.46
C PHE A 302 -5.19 19.14 -13.95
N LYS A 303 -4.97 20.31 -14.55
CA LYS A 303 -6.03 21.20 -15.02
C LYS A 303 -6.91 20.52 -16.08
N ASP A 304 -6.27 19.77 -17.00
CA ASP A 304 -6.96 19.15 -18.13
C ASP A 304 -7.38 17.69 -17.83
N ILE A 305 -6.86 17.11 -16.74
CA ILE A 305 -7.15 15.71 -16.40
C ILE A 305 -8.56 15.56 -15.78
N GLY A 306 -9.09 16.60 -15.12
CA GLY A 306 -10.37 16.58 -14.43
C GLY A 306 -10.41 15.75 -13.15
N GLY A 307 -11.40 16.01 -12.29
CA GLY A 307 -11.61 15.23 -11.04
C GLY A 307 -10.63 15.53 -9.91
N TYR A 308 -9.77 16.55 -10.04
CA TYR A 308 -8.86 17.05 -9.01
C TYR A 308 -9.13 18.52 -8.70
N ASP A 309 -9.38 18.83 -7.44
CA ASP A 309 -9.38 20.21 -6.94
C ASP A 309 -8.01 20.49 -6.34
N ILE A 310 -7.20 21.24 -7.09
CA ILE A 310 -5.79 21.53 -6.77
C ILE A 310 -5.60 22.91 -6.14
N SER A 311 -6.66 23.58 -5.72
CA SER A 311 -6.62 24.98 -5.20
C SER A 311 -5.70 25.13 -3.99
N GLU A 312 -5.71 24.14 -3.07
CA GLU A 312 -4.89 24.11 -1.84
C GLU A 312 -3.63 23.22 -1.99
N MET A 313 -3.27 22.79 -3.22
CA MET A 313 -2.16 21.87 -3.42
C MET A 313 -0.84 22.44 -2.87
N GLY A 314 -0.16 21.65 -2.03
CA GLY A 314 1.10 22.02 -1.38
C GLY A 314 0.92 22.87 -0.11
N GLU A 315 -0.29 23.08 0.39
CA GLU A 315 -0.52 23.69 1.69
C GLU A 315 -0.27 22.71 2.83
N ILE A 316 0.28 23.22 3.94
CA ILE A 316 0.47 22.42 5.17
C ILE A 316 -0.83 22.53 5.96
N ILE A 317 -1.50 21.40 6.12
CA ILE A 317 -2.81 21.34 6.78
C ILE A 317 -2.70 21.21 8.28
N ALA A 318 -1.72 20.39 8.75
CA ALA A 318 -1.52 20.16 10.17
C ALA A 318 -0.07 19.72 10.47
N LEU A 319 0.31 19.97 11.71
CA LEU A 319 1.43 19.33 12.40
C LEU A 319 0.83 18.54 13.56
N THR A 320 1.12 17.23 13.62
CA THR A 320 0.50 16.34 14.60
C THR A 320 1.49 15.92 15.69
#